data_621727138d9a23ffc6c26ec5670df5a2
#
_entry.id   621727138d9a23ffc6c26ec5670df5a2
#
_cell.length_a   1.000
_cell.length_b   1.000
_cell.length_c   1.000
_cell.angle_alpha   90.00
_cell.angle_beta   90.00
_cell.angle_gamma   90.00
#
_symmetry.space_group_name_H-M   'P 1'
#
loop_
_entity.id
_entity.type
_entity.pdbx_description
1 polymer ?
#
loop_
_entity_poly.entity_id
_entity_poly.type
_entity_poly.pdbx_seq_one_letter_code
_entity_poly.pdbx_strand_id
1 'polypeptide(L)'
;MPQSGRMFAIAGFSDPVSSFTHLAGAAVFAVLAVALLRRGRGARGRLAALWVFALSCVLLLSLSGIYHMLAPDSAWRALFKRLDHAAIFLLIAGSFTPVHMILFRGGWRWGMLALIWGLALAGLTLKTVYFDTMPEWLGLAMYLGLGWMGVFSGVILARRYGPRFIHLVLWGALAYTAGAVFEFLRWPVLAGGVVGPHEIFHLAVLAGIGCHWSFILRIAAGESVPRGIP
;
A
#
# COMPACT_ATOMS: atom_id res chain seq x y z
N MET A 1 -25.96 -15.05 16.13
CA MET A 1 -24.79 -14.53 15.36
C MET A 1 -25.03 -14.91 13.92
N PRO A 2 -25.14 -13.97 12.97
CA PRO A 2 -25.25 -14.33 11.56
C PRO A 2 -23.92 -14.94 11.14
N GLN A 3 -23.98 -16.13 10.54
CA GLN A 3 -22.82 -16.80 9.95
C GLN A 3 -22.26 -15.84 8.87
N SER A 4 -21.05 -15.33 9.07
CA SER A 4 -20.27 -14.69 8.03
C SER A 4 -20.23 -15.68 6.87
N GLY A 5 -20.83 -15.29 5.73
CA GLY A 5 -20.99 -16.18 4.59
C GLY A 5 -19.63 -16.78 4.23
N ARG A 6 -19.57 -18.11 4.22
CA ARG A 6 -18.38 -18.81 3.73
C ARG A 6 -18.18 -18.39 2.29
N MET A 7 -17.01 -17.81 1.99
CA MET A 7 -16.61 -17.56 0.60
C MET A 7 -16.52 -18.91 -0.12
N PHE A 8 -16.99 -18.95 -1.36
CA PHE A 8 -16.90 -20.17 -2.16
C PHE A 8 -15.44 -20.43 -2.53
N ALA A 9 -14.85 -21.50 -1.99
CA ALA A 9 -13.54 -21.96 -2.41
C ALA A 9 -13.61 -22.47 -3.86
N ILE A 10 -12.70 -21.99 -4.71
CA ILE A 10 -12.61 -22.42 -6.11
C ILE A 10 -11.18 -22.92 -6.37
N ALA A 11 -11.05 -24.09 -6.95
CA ALA A 11 -9.77 -24.66 -7.38
C ALA A 11 -8.68 -24.68 -6.28
N GLY A 12 -9.06 -24.93 -5.01
CA GLY A 12 -8.13 -24.98 -3.90
C GLY A 12 -7.80 -23.62 -3.26
N PHE A 13 -8.37 -22.52 -3.77
CA PHE A 13 -8.23 -21.18 -3.17
C PHE A 13 -9.34 -20.94 -2.15
N SER A 14 -8.97 -20.52 -0.94
CA SER A 14 -9.94 -20.24 0.13
C SER A 14 -10.75 -18.98 -0.14
N ASP A 15 -10.06 -17.91 -0.58
CA ASP A 15 -10.65 -16.62 -0.90
C ASP A 15 -10.20 -16.24 -2.32
N PRO A 16 -10.84 -16.81 -3.39
CA PRO A 16 -10.30 -16.75 -4.74
C PRO A 16 -10.21 -15.33 -5.30
N VAL A 17 -11.19 -14.46 -5.05
CA VAL A 17 -11.17 -13.08 -5.58
C VAL A 17 -9.99 -12.30 -4.99
N SER A 18 -9.82 -12.35 -3.67
CA SER A 18 -8.72 -11.68 -2.97
C SER A 18 -7.37 -12.23 -3.42
N SER A 19 -7.23 -13.56 -3.53
CA SER A 19 -5.99 -14.20 -3.96
C SER A 19 -5.63 -13.86 -5.40
N PHE A 20 -6.54 -14.08 -6.37
CA PHE A 20 -6.26 -13.85 -7.80
C PHE A 20 -5.99 -12.38 -8.10
N THR A 21 -6.74 -11.45 -7.52
CA THR A 21 -6.55 -10.02 -7.77
C THR A 21 -5.18 -9.55 -7.28
N HIS A 22 -4.75 -9.98 -6.09
CA HIS A 22 -3.45 -9.58 -5.55
C HIS A 22 -2.28 -10.29 -6.22
N LEU A 23 -2.36 -11.60 -6.53
CA LEU A 23 -1.30 -12.29 -7.27
C LEU A 23 -1.13 -11.73 -8.69
N ALA A 24 -2.24 -11.46 -9.39
CA ALA A 24 -2.20 -10.81 -10.69
C ALA A 24 -1.61 -9.40 -10.58
N GLY A 25 -2.02 -8.64 -9.56
CA GLY A 25 -1.44 -7.33 -9.25
C GLY A 25 0.07 -7.41 -8.99
N ALA A 26 0.53 -8.38 -8.21
CA ALA A 26 1.95 -8.59 -7.95
C ALA A 26 2.74 -8.83 -9.25
N ALA A 27 2.23 -9.67 -10.14
CA ALA A 27 2.84 -9.94 -11.44
C ALA A 27 2.89 -8.69 -12.32
N VAL A 28 1.78 -7.94 -12.40
CA VAL A 28 1.69 -6.70 -13.17
C VAL A 28 2.69 -5.66 -12.65
N PHE A 29 2.72 -5.40 -11.34
CA PHE A 29 3.64 -4.42 -10.76
C PHE A 29 5.10 -4.87 -10.81
N ALA A 30 5.40 -6.17 -10.78
CA ALA A 30 6.73 -6.69 -11.02
C ALA A 30 7.22 -6.38 -12.46
N VAL A 31 6.37 -6.53 -13.45
CA VAL A 31 6.68 -6.14 -14.84
C VAL A 31 6.83 -4.64 -14.98
N LEU A 32 5.90 -3.85 -14.40
CA LEU A 32 5.95 -2.40 -14.41
C LEU A 32 7.17 -1.84 -13.67
N ALA A 33 7.73 -2.57 -12.69
CA ALA A 33 8.95 -2.19 -11.98
C ALA A 33 10.13 -2.04 -12.94
N VAL A 34 10.22 -2.83 -13.99
CA VAL A 34 11.27 -2.71 -15.00
C VAL A 34 11.24 -1.33 -15.67
N ALA A 35 10.05 -0.88 -16.07
CA ALA A 35 9.87 0.44 -16.68
C ALA A 35 10.15 1.58 -15.69
N LEU A 36 9.65 1.44 -14.45
CA LEU A 36 9.87 2.41 -13.37
C LEU A 36 11.36 2.59 -13.07
N LEU A 37 12.10 1.50 -12.90
CA LEU A 37 13.51 1.50 -12.56
C LEU A 37 14.38 1.99 -13.74
N ARG A 38 14.02 1.65 -14.99
CA ARG A 38 14.68 2.19 -16.17
C ARG A 38 14.57 3.72 -16.22
N ARG A 39 13.36 4.25 -15.90
CA ARG A 39 13.10 5.70 -15.89
C ARG A 39 13.86 6.42 -14.76
N GLY A 40 14.12 5.74 -13.64
CA GLY A 40 14.88 6.27 -12.51
C GLY A 40 16.40 6.27 -12.63
N ARG A 41 16.97 5.76 -13.72
CA ARG A 41 18.41 5.69 -13.91
C ARG A 41 19.09 7.07 -13.88
N GLY A 42 20.39 7.09 -13.59
CA GLY A 42 21.20 8.31 -13.54
C GLY A 42 21.43 8.88 -12.13
N ALA A 43 20.69 8.44 -11.09
CA ALA A 43 20.95 8.85 -9.70
C ALA A 43 20.73 7.67 -8.75
N ARG A 44 21.81 7.24 -8.05
CA ARG A 44 21.78 6.04 -7.17
C ARG A 44 20.69 6.12 -6.09
N GLY A 45 20.59 7.25 -5.38
CA GLY A 45 19.59 7.43 -4.31
C GLY A 45 18.14 7.39 -4.82
N ARG A 46 17.88 7.97 -6.00
CA ARG A 46 16.58 7.90 -6.67
C ARG A 46 16.24 6.45 -7.05
N LEU A 47 17.19 5.76 -7.68
CA LEU A 47 16.99 4.37 -8.07
C LEU A 47 16.73 3.47 -6.87
N ALA A 48 17.48 3.63 -5.78
CA ALA A 48 17.25 2.89 -4.53
C ALA A 48 15.85 3.16 -3.96
N ALA A 49 15.39 4.41 -3.97
CA ALA A 49 14.05 4.76 -3.50
C ALA A 49 12.94 4.12 -4.35
N LEU A 50 13.11 4.06 -5.66
CA LEU A 50 12.18 3.40 -6.57
C LEU A 50 12.18 1.88 -6.38
N TRP A 51 13.33 1.27 -6.09
CA TRP A 51 13.42 -0.14 -5.70
C TRP A 51 12.64 -0.43 -4.41
N VAL A 52 12.82 0.39 -3.36
CA VAL A 52 12.08 0.25 -2.10
C VAL A 52 10.58 0.26 -2.33
N PHE A 53 10.09 1.20 -3.13
CA PHE A 53 8.66 1.29 -3.46
C PHE A 53 8.18 0.07 -4.26
N ALA A 54 8.88 -0.27 -5.36
CA ALA A 54 8.47 -1.39 -6.21
C ALA A 54 8.44 -2.72 -5.43
N LEU A 55 9.48 -2.97 -4.63
CA LEU A 55 9.56 -4.17 -3.79
C LEU A 55 8.47 -4.21 -2.73
N SER A 56 8.14 -3.07 -2.08
CA SER A 56 7.07 -3.03 -1.10
C SER A 56 5.70 -3.33 -1.70
N CYS A 57 5.41 -2.84 -2.92
CA CYS A 57 4.18 -3.17 -3.65
C CYS A 57 4.09 -4.66 -3.98
N VAL A 58 5.14 -5.21 -4.61
CA VAL A 58 5.17 -6.62 -4.99
C VAL A 58 5.11 -7.53 -3.77
N LEU A 59 5.83 -7.17 -2.70
CA LEU A 59 5.86 -7.94 -1.45
C LEU A 59 4.46 -8.01 -0.81
N LEU A 60 3.80 -6.86 -0.61
CA LEU A 60 2.44 -6.83 -0.05
C LEU A 60 1.50 -7.69 -0.87
N LEU A 61 1.42 -7.45 -2.17
CA LEU A 61 0.47 -8.14 -3.04
C LEU A 61 0.74 -9.66 -3.10
N SER A 62 2.02 -10.07 -3.08
CA SER A 62 2.39 -11.49 -3.04
C SER A 62 2.01 -12.14 -1.72
N LEU A 63 2.35 -11.52 -0.59
CA LEU A 63 2.04 -12.06 0.74
C LEU A 63 0.53 -12.17 0.96
N SER A 64 -0.20 -11.15 0.57
CA SER A 64 -1.66 -11.13 0.64
C SER A 64 -2.28 -12.20 -0.26
N GLY A 65 -1.88 -12.27 -1.52
CA GLY A 65 -2.39 -13.27 -2.44
C GLY A 65 -2.11 -14.71 -1.99
N ILE A 66 -0.91 -14.98 -1.44
CA ILE A 66 -0.56 -16.29 -0.86
C ILE A 66 -1.41 -16.57 0.38
N TYR A 67 -1.58 -15.61 1.29
CA TYR A 67 -2.41 -15.79 2.48
C TYR A 67 -3.83 -16.24 2.10
N HIS A 68 -4.44 -15.55 1.15
CA HIS A 68 -5.81 -15.85 0.69
C HIS A 68 -5.94 -17.11 -0.16
N MET A 69 -4.83 -17.60 -0.71
CA MET A 69 -4.78 -18.89 -1.39
C MET A 69 -4.81 -20.07 -0.39
N LEU A 70 -4.15 -19.93 0.77
CA LEU A 70 -3.94 -21.02 1.71
C LEU A 70 -5.25 -21.51 2.33
N ALA A 71 -5.41 -22.83 2.44
CA ALA A 71 -6.53 -23.46 3.11
C ALA A 71 -6.65 -23.01 4.59
N PRO A 72 -7.88 -22.93 5.14
CA PRO A 72 -8.12 -22.46 6.52
C PRO A 72 -7.37 -23.25 7.59
N ASP A 73 -7.15 -24.54 7.36
CA ASP A 73 -6.45 -25.48 8.22
C ASP A 73 -4.94 -25.57 7.98
N SER A 74 -4.42 -24.83 7.01
CA SER A 74 -2.98 -24.81 6.71
C SER A 74 -2.17 -24.23 7.87
N ALA A 75 -1.12 -24.94 8.28
CA ALA A 75 -0.18 -24.45 9.29
C ALA A 75 0.50 -23.13 8.93
N TRP A 76 0.62 -22.82 7.63
CA TRP A 76 1.22 -21.59 7.13
C TRP A 76 0.28 -20.39 7.12
N ARG A 77 -1.06 -20.62 7.16
CA ARG A 77 -2.05 -19.54 7.05
C ARG A 77 -1.89 -18.47 8.12
N ALA A 78 -1.64 -18.87 9.37
CA ALA A 78 -1.43 -17.93 10.47
C ALA A 78 -0.19 -17.05 10.27
N LEU A 79 0.91 -17.63 9.77
CA LEU A 79 2.13 -16.89 9.46
C LEU A 79 1.89 -15.89 8.33
N PHE A 80 1.32 -16.34 7.20
CA PHE A 80 1.08 -15.47 6.06
C PHE A 80 0.06 -14.37 6.36
N LYS A 81 -0.93 -14.63 7.22
CA LYS A 81 -1.85 -13.60 7.73
C LYS A 81 -1.11 -12.48 8.46
N ARG A 82 -0.16 -12.81 9.31
CA ARG A 82 0.66 -11.81 10.04
C ARG A 82 1.57 -11.04 9.09
N LEU A 83 2.20 -11.73 8.12
CA LEU A 83 3.07 -11.12 7.12
C LEU A 83 2.30 -10.17 6.18
N ASP A 84 1.11 -10.56 5.73
CA ASP A 84 0.21 -9.74 4.93
C ASP A 84 -0.10 -8.41 5.64
N HIS A 85 -0.53 -8.46 6.90
CA HIS A 85 -0.82 -7.25 7.67
C HIS A 85 0.45 -6.41 7.97
N ALA A 86 1.59 -7.05 8.21
CA ALA A 86 2.85 -6.37 8.44
C ALA A 86 3.33 -5.63 7.18
N ALA A 87 3.11 -6.21 6.00
CA ALA A 87 3.53 -5.64 4.72
C ALA A 87 2.80 -4.33 4.38
N ILE A 88 1.64 -4.06 4.98
CA ILE A 88 0.93 -2.76 4.81
C ILE A 88 1.81 -1.61 5.30
N PHE A 89 2.46 -1.73 6.45
CA PHE A 89 3.38 -0.71 6.97
C PHE A 89 4.56 -0.48 6.02
N LEU A 90 5.11 -1.56 5.44
CA LEU A 90 6.20 -1.48 4.47
C LEU A 90 5.75 -0.79 3.17
N LEU A 91 4.54 -1.06 2.70
CA LEU A 91 3.97 -0.38 1.52
C LEU A 91 3.79 1.11 1.78
N ILE A 92 3.25 1.49 2.94
CA ILE A 92 3.07 2.90 3.30
C ILE A 92 4.43 3.61 3.31
N ALA A 93 5.40 3.13 4.08
CA ALA A 93 6.73 3.74 4.13
C ALA A 93 7.46 3.70 2.78
N GLY A 94 7.29 2.61 2.04
CA GLY A 94 7.81 2.43 0.69
C GLY A 94 7.30 3.47 -0.29
N SER A 95 6.02 3.85 -0.22
CA SER A 95 5.44 4.88 -1.10
C SER A 95 5.90 6.30 -0.75
N PHE A 96 6.18 6.61 0.52
CA PHE A 96 6.80 7.89 0.91
C PHE A 96 8.23 8.03 0.40
N THR A 97 8.96 6.92 0.32
CA THR A 97 10.40 6.92 0.03
C THR A 97 10.76 7.64 -1.28
N PRO A 98 10.23 7.29 -2.47
CA PRO A 98 10.58 7.99 -3.70
C PRO A 98 10.07 9.42 -3.73
N VAL A 99 8.92 9.72 -3.12
CA VAL A 99 8.38 11.08 -3.07
C VAL A 99 9.36 12.01 -2.34
N HIS A 100 9.84 11.61 -1.16
CA HIS A 100 10.77 12.43 -0.39
C HIS A 100 12.17 12.44 -0.98
N MET A 101 12.65 11.33 -1.51
CA MET A 101 13.98 11.26 -2.14
C MET A 101 14.08 12.11 -3.40
N ILE A 102 13.01 12.27 -4.15
CA ILE A 102 13.00 12.98 -5.44
C ILE A 102 12.60 14.45 -5.26
N LEU A 103 11.53 14.73 -4.48
CA LEU A 103 10.90 16.05 -4.44
C LEU A 103 11.32 16.92 -3.26
N PHE A 104 11.91 16.34 -2.22
CA PHE A 104 12.33 17.07 -1.02
C PHE A 104 13.84 17.06 -0.83
N ARG A 105 14.36 18.02 -0.03
CA ARG A 105 15.78 18.15 0.31
C ARG A 105 15.94 18.42 1.81
N GLY A 106 17.16 18.28 2.32
CA GLY A 106 17.50 18.61 3.71
C GLY A 106 16.67 17.92 4.75
N GLY A 107 16.26 18.64 5.79
CA GLY A 107 15.51 18.11 6.91
C GLY A 107 14.15 17.49 6.54
N TRP A 108 13.43 18.09 5.60
CA TRP A 108 12.16 17.55 5.13
C TRP A 108 12.29 16.18 4.45
N ARG A 109 13.40 15.94 3.72
CA ARG A 109 13.66 14.63 3.15
C ARG A 109 13.90 13.60 4.24
N TRP A 110 14.94 13.80 5.02
CA TRP A 110 15.43 12.79 5.95
C TRP A 110 14.60 12.69 7.22
N GLY A 111 14.13 13.84 7.75
CA GLY A 111 13.29 13.87 8.95
C GLY A 111 11.96 13.16 8.73
N MET A 112 11.28 13.45 7.61
CA MET A 112 10.02 12.77 7.30
C MET A 112 10.24 11.27 7.03
N LEU A 113 11.29 10.89 6.28
CA LEU A 113 11.59 9.48 6.04
C LEU A 113 11.93 8.75 7.33
N ALA A 114 12.74 9.33 8.21
CA ALA A 114 13.08 8.73 9.51
C ALA A 114 11.82 8.54 10.38
N LEU A 115 10.94 9.54 10.41
CA LEU A 115 9.69 9.47 11.15
C LEU A 115 8.76 8.39 10.59
N ILE A 116 8.51 8.37 9.28
CA ILE A 116 7.61 7.40 8.63
C ILE A 116 8.15 5.98 8.78
N TRP A 117 9.44 5.75 8.51
CA TRP A 117 10.03 4.43 8.68
C TRP A 117 10.09 3.99 10.15
N GLY A 118 10.38 4.91 11.07
CA GLY A 118 10.35 4.63 12.51
C GLY A 118 8.96 4.19 12.97
N LEU A 119 7.92 4.93 12.60
CA LEU A 119 6.52 4.58 12.91
C LEU A 119 6.06 3.31 12.19
N ALA A 120 6.48 3.11 10.94
CA ALA A 120 6.15 1.89 10.19
C ALA A 120 6.78 0.64 10.84
N LEU A 121 8.05 0.71 11.23
CA LEU A 121 8.72 -0.40 11.92
C LEU A 121 8.12 -0.66 13.30
N ALA A 122 7.81 0.38 14.07
CA ALA A 122 7.10 0.24 15.34
C ALA A 122 5.72 -0.39 15.15
N GLY A 123 4.93 0.09 14.18
CA GLY A 123 3.61 -0.44 13.87
C GLY A 123 3.65 -1.89 13.39
N LEU A 124 4.59 -2.22 12.50
CA LEU A 124 4.85 -3.58 12.04
C LEU A 124 5.17 -4.51 13.23
N THR A 125 6.09 -4.09 14.10
CA THR A 125 6.50 -4.87 15.28
C THR A 125 5.30 -5.08 16.21
N LEU A 126 4.59 -4.01 16.58
CA LEU A 126 3.41 -4.10 17.45
C LEU A 126 2.34 -5.00 16.85
N LYS A 127 2.04 -4.83 15.54
CA LYS A 127 1.03 -5.65 14.87
C LYS A 127 1.44 -7.11 14.77
N THR A 128 2.72 -7.41 14.61
CA THR A 128 3.21 -8.79 14.54
C THR A 128 3.22 -9.47 15.91
N VAL A 129 3.69 -8.77 16.94
CA VAL A 129 3.81 -9.30 18.32
C VAL A 129 2.44 -9.47 18.97
N TYR A 130 1.59 -8.45 18.86
CA TYR A 130 0.26 -8.43 19.50
C TYR A 130 -0.86 -8.76 18.52
N PHE A 131 -0.61 -9.55 17.48
CA PHE A 131 -1.54 -9.78 16.37
C PHE A 131 -2.92 -10.26 16.83
N ASP A 132 -2.95 -11.21 17.74
CA ASP A 132 -4.18 -11.87 18.20
C ASP A 132 -4.89 -11.10 19.33
N THR A 133 -4.20 -10.18 20.00
CA THR A 133 -4.75 -9.38 21.12
C THR A 133 -5.06 -7.94 20.73
N MET A 134 -4.51 -7.45 19.62
CA MET A 134 -4.73 -6.08 19.16
C MET A 134 -6.13 -5.92 18.55
N PRO A 135 -6.95 -4.97 19.04
CA PRO A 135 -8.26 -4.67 18.45
C PRO A 135 -8.14 -4.28 16.96
N GLU A 136 -9.09 -4.73 16.13
CA GLU A 136 -9.07 -4.44 14.68
C GLU A 136 -9.02 -2.94 14.39
N TRP A 137 -9.81 -2.13 15.10
CA TRP A 137 -9.84 -0.67 14.92
C TRP A 137 -8.48 -0.01 15.16
N LEU A 138 -7.67 -0.55 16.10
CA LEU A 138 -6.37 0.02 16.40
C LEU A 138 -5.39 -0.23 15.25
N GLY A 139 -5.38 -1.43 14.69
CA GLY A 139 -4.60 -1.75 13.50
C GLY A 139 -4.97 -0.83 12.33
N LEU A 140 -6.26 -0.65 12.09
CA LEU A 140 -6.77 0.24 11.06
C LEU A 140 -6.37 1.70 11.29
N ALA A 141 -6.51 2.20 12.52
CA ALA A 141 -6.10 3.55 12.90
C ALA A 141 -4.60 3.79 12.69
N MET A 142 -3.75 2.79 12.96
CA MET A 142 -2.31 2.87 12.71
C MET A 142 -2.00 2.97 11.21
N TYR A 143 -2.64 2.17 10.35
CA TYR A 143 -2.46 2.24 8.90
C TYR A 143 -2.92 3.59 8.33
N LEU A 144 -4.14 4.00 8.67
CA LEU A 144 -4.69 5.26 8.19
C LEU A 144 -3.91 6.45 8.74
N GLY A 145 -3.59 6.46 10.03
CA GLY A 145 -2.80 7.53 10.65
C GLY A 145 -1.45 7.71 9.98
N LEU A 146 -0.72 6.61 9.76
CA LEU A 146 0.56 6.64 9.08
C LEU A 146 0.42 7.12 7.61
N GLY A 147 -0.58 6.62 6.88
CA GLY A 147 -0.82 7.02 5.50
C GLY A 147 -1.20 8.50 5.37
N TRP A 148 -2.09 9.00 6.23
CA TRP A 148 -2.53 10.40 6.22
C TRP A 148 -1.46 11.40 6.68
N MET A 149 -0.34 10.97 7.27
CA MET A 149 0.82 11.84 7.44
C MET A 149 1.32 12.42 6.10
N GLY A 150 0.99 11.79 4.98
CA GLY A 150 1.22 12.32 3.64
C GLY A 150 0.58 13.68 3.35
N VAL A 151 -0.43 14.09 4.11
CA VAL A 151 -1.06 15.40 4.00
C VAL A 151 -0.05 16.52 4.19
N PHE A 152 0.87 16.41 5.15
CA PHE A 152 1.89 17.44 5.39
C PHE A 152 2.75 17.67 4.13
N SER A 153 3.25 16.59 3.55
CA SER A 153 4.02 16.65 2.30
C SER A 153 3.16 17.05 1.10
N GLY A 154 1.93 16.56 1.06
CA GLY A 154 0.95 16.88 0.02
C GLY A 154 0.62 18.37 -0.04
N VAL A 155 0.40 19.01 1.11
CA VAL A 155 0.15 20.46 1.17
C VAL A 155 1.35 21.26 0.65
N ILE A 156 2.58 20.88 1.03
CA ILE A 156 3.79 21.53 0.54
C ILE A 156 3.89 21.39 -0.99
N LEU A 157 3.67 20.18 -1.51
CA LEU A 157 3.74 19.91 -2.94
C LEU A 157 2.62 20.62 -3.72
N ALA A 158 1.40 20.67 -3.16
CA ALA A 158 0.28 21.38 -3.76
C ALA A 158 0.52 22.90 -3.82
N ARG A 159 1.10 23.48 -2.78
CA ARG A 159 1.49 24.91 -2.75
C ARG A 159 2.62 25.20 -3.75
N ARG A 160 3.56 24.24 -3.93
CA ARG A 160 4.74 24.43 -4.77
C ARG A 160 4.47 24.17 -6.26
N TYR A 161 3.64 23.17 -6.59
CA TYR A 161 3.44 22.68 -7.97
C TYR A 161 1.97 22.75 -8.41
N GLY A 162 1.09 23.22 -7.54
CA GLY A 162 -0.35 23.26 -7.79
C GLY A 162 -1.07 21.97 -7.37
N PRO A 163 -2.39 22.06 -7.08
CA PRO A 163 -3.17 20.91 -6.58
C PRO A 163 -3.30 19.78 -7.62
N ARG A 164 -3.24 20.13 -8.92
CA ARG A 164 -3.26 19.13 -10.00
C ARG A 164 -2.02 18.22 -9.99
N PHE A 165 -0.92 18.65 -9.38
CA PHE A 165 0.29 17.84 -9.29
C PHE A 165 0.10 16.62 -8.40
N ILE A 166 -0.61 16.77 -7.28
CA ILE A 166 -0.78 15.72 -6.25
C ILE A 166 -2.09 14.93 -6.39
N HIS A 167 -2.94 15.21 -7.39
CA HIS A 167 -4.27 14.60 -7.47
C HIS A 167 -4.25 13.06 -7.41
N LEU A 168 -3.26 12.42 -8.05
CA LEU A 168 -3.13 10.96 -7.99
C LEU A 168 -2.77 10.45 -6.60
N VAL A 169 -1.95 11.19 -5.83
CA VAL A 169 -1.64 10.84 -4.44
C VAL A 169 -2.90 10.92 -3.59
N LEU A 170 -3.70 11.97 -3.81
CA LEU A 170 -4.97 12.15 -3.10
C LEU A 170 -5.98 11.06 -3.45
N TRP A 171 -6.17 10.75 -4.74
CA TRP A 171 -7.08 9.67 -5.14
C TRP A 171 -6.63 8.32 -4.60
N GLY A 172 -5.32 8.04 -4.57
CA GLY A 172 -4.78 6.83 -3.94
C GLY A 172 -5.08 6.77 -2.44
N ALA A 173 -4.86 7.86 -1.71
CA ALA A 173 -5.16 7.92 -0.28
C ALA A 173 -6.66 7.75 0.01
N LEU A 174 -7.53 8.34 -0.82
CA LEU A 174 -8.99 8.16 -0.73
C LEU A 174 -9.42 6.72 -1.04
N ALA A 175 -8.82 6.07 -2.04
CA ALA A 175 -9.09 4.68 -2.35
C ALA A 175 -8.75 3.76 -1.17
N TYR A 176 -7.55 3.89 -0.59
CA TYR A 176 -7.16 3.14 0.61
C TYR A 176 -8.11 3.40 1.77
N THR A 177 -8.48 4.66 2.02
CA THR A 177 -9.38 5.03 3.12
C THR A 177 -10.77 4.43 2.91
N ALA A 178 -11.34 4.57 1.71
CA ALA A 178 -12.66 4.02 1.40
C ALA A 178 -12.68 2.50 1.55
N GLY A 179 -11.68 1.80 1.01
CA GLY A 179 -11.55 0.35 1.17
C GLY A 179 -11.46 -0.06 2.63
N ALA A 180 -10.63 0.62 3.41
CA ALA A 180 -10.45 0.36 4.83
C ALA A 180 -11.75 0.61 5.65
N VAL A 181 -12.50 1.65 5.31
CA VAL A 181 -13.80 1.94 5.93
C VAL A 181 -14.83 0.87 5.58
N PHE A 182 -14.91 0.45 4.32
CA PHE A 182 -15.83 -0.61 3.90
C PHE A 182 -15.51 -1.94 4.61
N GLU A 183 -14.24 -2.29 4.72
CA GLU A 183 -13.81 -3.48 5.46
C GLU A 183 -14.21 -3.39 6.94
N PHE A 184 -13.97 -2.25 7.59
CA PHE A 184 -14.31 -2.04 9.00
C PHE A 184 -15.80 -2.08 9.27
N LEU A 185 -16.62 -1.45 8.40
CA LEU A 185 -18.08 -1.43 8.51
C LEU A 185 -18.73 -2.76 8.10
N ARG A 186 -17.96 -3.69 7.54
CA ARG A 186 -18.48 -4.95 6.99
C ARG A 186 -19.58 -4.74 5.93
N TRP A 187 -19.46 -3.67 5.15
CA TRP A 187 -20.45 -3.24 4.13
C TRP A 187 -19.73 -2.51 2.98
N PRO A 188 -20.24 -2.60 1.72
CA PRO A 188 -21.37 -3.39 1.25
C PRO A 188 -21.00 -4.85 0.93
N VAL A 189 -22.03 -5.71 0.83
CA VAL A 189 -21.92 -7.05 0.23
C VAL A 189 -22.52 -6.98 -1.17
N LEU A 190 -21.69 -7.06 -2.22
CA LEU A 190 -22.13 -6.96 -3.62
C LEU A 190 -22.64 -8.29 -4.17
N ALA A 191 -21.98 -9.40 -3.81
CA ALA A 191 -22.40 -10.75 -4.18
C ALA A 191 -22.09 -11.68 -3.01
N GLY A 192 -23.13 -12.21 -2.36
CA GLY A 192 -22.99 -13.06 -1.19
C GLY A 192 -22.08 -14.27 -1.45
N GLY A 193 -21.05 -14.45 -0.62
CA GLY A 193 -20.07 -15.53 -0.75
C GLY A 193 -19.05 -15.38 -1.87
N VAL A 194 -19.05 -14.27 -2.63
CA VAL A 194 -18.09 -14.02 -3.74
C VAL A 194 -17.41 -12.67 -3.61
N VAL A 195 -18.18 -11.58 -3.44
CA VAL A 195 -17.64 -10.21 -3.34
C VAL A 195 -18.26 -9.51 -2.16
N GLY A 196 -17.53 -9.46 -1.08
CA GLY A 196 -17.86 -8.76 0.15
C GLY A 196 -16.98 -7.52 0.39
N PRO A 197 -17.05 -6.94 1.59
CA PRO A 197 -16.25 -5.77 1.96
C PRO A 197 -14.75 -6.01 1.85
N HIS A 198 -14.31 -7.22 2.14
CA HIS A 198 -12.91 -7.61 2.10
C HIS A 198 -12.35 -7.61 0.68
N GLU A 199 -13.09 -8.16 -0.30
CA GLU A 199 -12.70 -8.14 -1.72
C GLU A 199 -12.71 -6.71 -2.27
N ILE A 200 -13.65 -5.88 -1.83
CA ILE A 200 -13.70 -4.44 -2.18
C ILE A 200 -12.47 -3.73 -1.60
N PHE A 201 -12.07 -4.05 -0.38
CA PHE A 201 -10.83 -3.53 0.21
C PHE A 201 -9.61 -3.90 -0.64
N HIS A 202 -9.46 -5.15 -1.08
CA HIS A 202 -8.38 -5.58 -1.96
C HIS A 202 -8.33 -4.80 -3.28
N LEU A 203 -9.50 -4.59 -3.91
CA LEU A 203 -9.59 -3.79 -5.14
C LEU A 203 -9.23 -2.32 -4.88
N ALA A 204 -9.64 -1.76 -3.74
CA ALA A 204 -9.29 -0.41 -3.35
C ALA A 204 -7.78 -0.27 -3.08
N VAL A 205 -7.14 -1.29 -2.51
CA VAL A 205 -5.67 -1.34 -2.34
C VAL A 205 -4.98 -1.33 -3.70
N LEU A 206 -5.42 -2.12 -4.67
CA LEU A 206 -4.88 -2.13 -6.03
C LEU A 206 -5.06 -0.77 -6.73
N ALA A 207 -6.23 -0.14 -6.59
CA ALA A 207 -6.49 1.19 -7.14
C ALA A 207 -5.55 2.24 -6.50
N GLY A 208 -5.38 2.18 -5.17
CA GLY A 208 -4.47 3.05 -4.43
C GLY A 208 -3.02 2.90 -4.88
N ILE A 209 -2.53 1.65 -5.00
CA ILE A 209 -1.19 1.36 -5.54
C ILE A 209 -1.07 1.92 -6.96
N GLY A 210 -2.05 1.69 -7.83
CA GLY A 210 -2.06 2.18 -9.21
C GLY A 210 -1.97 3.70 -9.32
N CYS A 211 -2.70 4.42 -8.47
CA CYS A 211 -2.63 5.88 -8.39
C CYS A 211 -1.25 6.35 -7.93
N HIS A 212 -0.72 5.79 -6.84
CA HIS A 212 0.61 6.15 -6.33
C HIS A 212 1.70 5.75 -7.31
N TRP A 213 1.61 4.58 -7.94
CA TRP A 213 2.53 4.15 -8.99
C TRP A 213 2.58 5.14 -10.16
N SER A 214 1.42 5.54 -10.63
CA SER A 214 1.30 6.51 -11.73
C SER A 214 1.92 7.85 -11.38
N PHE A 215 1.75 8.32 -10.13
CA PHE A 215 2.40 9.53 -9.64
C PHE A 215 3.92 9.36 -9.58
N ILE A 216 4.39 8.28 -8.96
CA ILE A 216 5.83 8.02 -8.81
C ILE A 216 6.50 7.82 -10.16
N LEU A 217 5.84 7.17 -11.14
CA LEU A 217 6.35 7.03 -12.49
C LEU A 217 6.54 8.40 -13.20
N ARG A 218 5.64 9.37 -12.95
CA ARG A 218 5.78 10.73 -13.50
C ARG A 218 7.01 11.46 -12.97
N ILE A 219 7.34 11.29 -11.70
CA ILE A 219 8.47 11.96 -11.06
C ILE A 219 9.78 11.16 -11.14
N ALA A 220 9.73 9.89 -11.61
CA ALA A 220 10.84 8.95 -11.56
C ALA A 220 12.09 9.43 -12.31
N ALA A 221 11.95 10.17 -13.41
CA ALA A 221 13.09 10.75 -14.15
C ALA A 221 13.77 11.90 -13.41
N GLY A 222 13.09 12.52 -12.45
CA GLY A 222 13.57 13.73 -11.77
C GLY A 222 13.51 15.01 -12.62
N GLU A 223 13.08 14.91 -13.88
CA GLU A 223 13.03 16.03 -14.85
C GLU A 223 11.68 16.75 -14.86
N SER A 224 10.63 16.10 -14.36
CA SER A 224 9.26 16.61 -14.38
C SER A 224 8.97 17.65 -13.29
N VAL A 225 9.97 18.01 -12.50
CA VAL A 225 9.85 19.04 -11.47
C VAL A 225 10.25 20.37 -12.10
N PRO A 226 9.33 21.34 -12.25
CA PRO A 226 9.70 22.67 -12.70
C PRO A 226 10.88 23.18 -11.86
N ARG A 227 12.03 23.46 -12.51
CA ARG A 227 13.17 24.10 -11.85
C ARG A 227 12.76 25.51 -11.52
N GLY A 228 12.28 25.74 -10.34
CA GLY A 228 11.90 27.06 -9.94
C GLY A 228 11.53 27.16 -8.49
N ILE A 229 12.41 27.80 -7.83
CA ILE A 229 12.42 28.57 -6.57
C ILE A 229 13.16 27.85 -5.43
N PRO A 230 14.12 28.57 -4.84
CA PRO A 230 15.07 28.06 -3.84
C PRO A 230 14.42 27.58 -2.56
#